data_f357fcebec4f8f1eb33aa664dc045576
#
_entry.id   f357fcebec4f8f1eb33aa664dc045576
#
_cell.length_a   1.000
_cell.length_b   1.000
_cell.length_c   1.000
_cell.angle_alpha   90.00
_cell.angle_beta   90.00
_cell.angle_gamma   90.00
#
_symmetry.space_group_name_H-M   'P 1'
#
loop_
_entity.id
_entity.type
_entity.pdbx_description
1 polymer ?
#
loop_
_entity_poly.entity_id
_entity_poly.type
_entity_poly.pdbx_seq_one_letter_code
_entity_poly.pdbx_strand_id
1 'polypeptide(L)'
;MPAAGRLDRYYTPFLIPPRVGHPFASRYARELCQEGDRDLDVVPQLLTKDADEFVWAAGLLAEMGYAEVNLNVGCPSGAVTGKGRGAGLLRDLPALEALLQDVCERSPLPVSVKTRIGFASDDEFDEILALYCRLPLAELIVHPRVREDYYRGAVRREAYGEALARAPFPVAYNGDIFSAGDFASLVAVFPQTRHVMLGRGLVGNPALARMIGGGPAASMPELERFHDELYGAYEAEMGGNAVFRMKEWWSYAKGLFANPRAIERAMRKVRKAAEYEAVASKVFRCEGLASPRR
;
A
#
# COMPACT_ATOMS: atom_id res chain seq x y z
N MET A 1 -2.25 -7.10 17.89
CA MET A 1 -0.95 -6.40 17.81
C MET A 1 -1.01 -5.10 18.61
N PRO A 2 -0.43 -5.01 19.80
CA PRO A 2 -0.55 -3.78 20.61
C PRO A 2 0.40 -2.64 20.17
N ALA A 3 1.41 -2.92 19.37
CA ALA A 3 2.40 -1.92 18.96
C ALA A 3 1.93 -1.00 17.81
N ALA A 4 1.14 -1.52 16.89
CA ALA A 4 0.54 -0.71 15.83
C ALA A 4 -0.78 -0.12 16.34
N GLY A 5 -0.97 1.19 16.25
CA GLY A 5 -2.30 1.77 16.42
C GLY A 5 -3.27 1.07 15.46
N ARG A 6 -4.52 0.83 15.90
CA ARG A 6 -5.54 0.23 15.03
C ARG A 6 -5.75 1.15 13.83
N LEU A 7 -5.66 0.59 12.62
CA LEU A 7 -6.05 1.26 11.39
C LEU A 7 -7.52 1.00 11.15
N ASP A 8 -8.21 1.96 10.53
CA ASP A 8 -9.63 1.84 10.21
C ASP A 8 -9.85 0.83 9.09
N ARG A 9 -8.90 0.74 8.13
CA ARG A 9 -9.01 -0.08 6.92
C ARG A 9 -7.65 -0.60 6.47
N TYR A 10 -7.64 -1.80 5.90
CA TYR A 10 -6.46 -2.46 5.32
C TYR A 10 -6.69 -2.79 3.85
N TYR A 11 -5.62 -2.79 3.05
CA TYR A 11 -5.66 -3.24 1.67
C TYR A 11 -4.70 -4.40 1.48
N THR A 12 -5.14 -5.44 0.77
CA THR A 12 -4.23 -6.53 0.44
C THR A 12 -3.13 -6.06 -0.53
N PRO A 13 -1.97 -6.74 -0.61
CA PRO A 13 -1.15 -6.69 -1.80
C PRO A 13 -2.02 -6.97 -3.02
N PHE A 14 -1.67 -6.41 -4.20
CA PHE A 14 -2.51 -6.63 -5.36
C PHE A 14 -2.54 -8.11 -5.79
N LEU A 15 -3.73 -8.59 -6.08
CA LEU A 15 -4.03 -9.92 -6.55
C LEU A 15 -4.27 -9.88 -8.05
N ILE A 16 -3.75 -10.87 -8.78
CA ILE A 16 -4.12 -11.06 -10.19
C ILE A 16 -5.40 -11.90 -10.20
N PRO A 17 -6.50 -11.38 -10.76
CA PRO A 17 -7.73 -12.15 -10.87
C PRO A 17 -7.52 -13.49 -11.56
N PRO A 18 -8.28 -14.51 -11.16
CA PRO A 18 -8.35 -15.76 -11.91
C PRO A 18 -9.07 -15.53 -13.24
N ARG A 19 -8.89 -16.46 -14.17
CA ARG A 19 -9.76 -16.52 -15.35
C ARG A 19 -11.18 -16.82 -14.92
N VAL A 20 -12.15 -16.32 -15.69
CA VAL A 20 -13.58 -16.61 -15.46
C VAL A 20 -13.81 -18.12 -15.34
N GLY A 21 -14.58 -18.52 -14.33
CA GLY A 21 -14.85 -19.92 -14.03
C GLY A 21 -13.79 -20.63 -13.15
N HIS A 22 -12.72 -19.94 -12.76
CA HIS A 22 -11.66 -20.52 -11.91
C HIS A 22 -11.57 -19.83 -10.55
N PRO A 23 -11.13 -20.53 -9.48
CA PRO A 23 -10.86 -19.92 -8.18
C PRO A 23 -9.55 -19.11 -8.19
N PHE A 24 -9.34 -18.31 -7.15
CA PHE A 24 -8.04 -17.70 -6.92
C PHE A 24 -6.92 -18.74 -6.77
N ALA A 25 -5.74 -18.41 -7.28
CA ALA A 25 -4.59 -19.29 -7.12
C ALA A 25 -4.25 -19.47 -5.62
N SER A 26 -3.84 -20.69 -5.23
CA SER A 26 -3.52 -21.04 -3.84
C SER A 26 -2.48 -20.13 -3.17
N ARG A 27 -1.59 -19.53 -3.96
CA ARG A 27 -0.63 -18.55 -3.46
C ARG A 27 -1.25 -17.31 -2.81
N TYR A 28 -2.53 -17.01 -3.09
CA TYR A 28 -3.28 -15.90 -2.50
C TYR A 28 -4.11 -16.31 -1.29
N ALA A 29 -4.05 -17.59 -0.88
CA ALA A 29 -4.85 -18.09 0.24
C ALA A 29 -4.58 -17.29 1.53
N ARG A 30 -3.34 -16.89 1.76
CA ARG A 30 -2.96 -16.10 2.93
C ARG A 30 -3.52 -14.68 2.89
N GLU A 31 -3.41 -14.00 1.75
CA GLU A 31 -3.91 -12.64 1.56
C GLU A 31 -5.44 -12.57 1.61
N LEU A 32 -6.11 -13.70 1.34
CA LEU A 32 -7.56 -13.83 1.32
C LEU A 32 -8.11 -14.65 2.51
N CYS A 33 -7.25 -15.10 3.45
CA CYS A 33 -7.69 -15.84 4.63
C CYS A 33 -8.24 -14.89 5.69
N GLN A 34 -9.53 -15.00 5.99
CA GLN A 34 -10.20 -14.16 6.99
C GLN A 34 -10.20 -14.76 8.41
N GLU A 35 -9.64 -15.95 8.62
CA GLU A 35 -9.74 -16.63 9.93
C GLU A 35 -9.09 -15.86 11.09
N GLY A 36 -8.05 -15.05 10.81
CA GLY A 36 -7.39 -14.17 11.80
C GLY A 36 -7.82 -12.71 11.78
N ASP A 37 -8.56 -12.28 10.74
CA ASP A 37 -8.80 -10.87 10.42
C ASP A 37 -10.29 -10.50 10.39
N ARG A 38 -11.17 -11.33 10.95
CA ARG A 38 -12.65 -11.14 10.93
C ARG A 38 -13.11 -9.79 11.48
N ASP A 39 -12.30 -9.18 12.34
CA ASP A 39 -12.59 -7.87 12.93
C ASP A 39 -11.91 -6.70 12.20
N LEU A 40 -11.21 -6.98 11.08
CA LEU A 40 -10.53 -5.95 10.29
C LEU A 40 -11.34 -5.64 9.03
N ASP A 41 -11.46 -4.35 8.71
CA ASP A 41 -11.96 -3.91 7.41
C ASP A 41 -10.84 -4.07 6.37
N VAL A 42 -10.88 -5.18 5.62
CA VAL A 42 -9.89 -5.52 4.60
C VAL A 42 -10.50 -5.39 3.21
N VAL A 43 -9.88 -4.59 2.35
CA VAL A 43 -10.28 -4.40 0.95
C VAL A 43 -9.28 -5.13 0.05
N PRO A 44 -9.69 -6.19 -0.66
CA PRO A 44 -8.85 -6.84 -1.66
C PRO A 44 -8.57 -5.92 -2.84
N GLN A 45 -7.30 -5.83 -3.25
CA GLN A 45 -6.89 -5.03 -4.40
C GLN A 45 -6.61 -5.92 -5.61
N LEU A 46 -7.29 -5.69 -6.72
CA LEU A 46 -7.13 -6.44 -7.97
C LEU A 46 -6.23 -5.68 -8.97
N LEU A 47 -5.44 -6.43 -9.72
CA LEU A 47 -4.56 -5.94 -10.78
C LEU A 47 -4.90 -6.60 -12.12
N THR A 48 -5.78 -5.98 -12.88
CA THR A 48 -6.19 -6.44 -14.22
C THR A 48 -6.47 -5.26 -15.15
N LYS A 49 -6.71 -5.54 -16.41
CA LYS A 49 -7.27 -4.66 -17.45
C LYS A 49 -8.49 -5.28 -18.12
N ASP A 50 -8.98 -6.39 -17.59
CA ASP A 50 -10.07 -7.17 -18.13
C ASP A 50 -11.25 -7.09 -17.17
N ALA A 51 -12.39 -6.61 -17.66
CA ALA A 51 -13.59 -6.41 -16.85
C ALA A 51 -14.22 -7.75 -16.42
N ASP A 52 -14.21 -8.75 -17.30
CA ASP A 52 -14.80 -10.05 -16.98
C ASP A 52 -14.01 -10.77 -15.89
N GLU A 53 -12.67 -10.73 -15.95
CA GLU A 53 -11.81 -11.23 -14.89
C GLU A 53 -12.02 -10.47 -13.56
N PHE A 54 -12.20 -9.14 -13.63
CA PHE A 54 -12.46 -8.33 -12.44
C PHE A 54 -13.79 -8.69 -11.79
N VAL A 55 -14.87 -8.71 -12.57
CA VAL A 55 -16.23 -9.01 -12.09
C VAL A 55 -16.32 -10.44 -11.53
N TRP A 56 -15.70 -11.40 -12.20
CA TRP A 56 -15.61 -12.76 -11.68
C TRP A 56 -14.90 -12.82 -10.33
N ALA A 57 -13.74 -12.18 -10.22
CA ALA A 57 -13.00 -12.12 -8.97
C ALA A 57 -13.77 -11.39 -7.87
N ALA A 58 -14.48 -10.30 -8.19
CA ALA A 58 -15.32 -9.58 -7.23
C ALA A 58 -16.48 -10.46 -6.72
N GLY A 59 -17.05 -11.33 -7.57
CA GLY A 59 -18.03 -12.33 -7.16
C GLY A 59 -17.48 -13.31 -6.14
N LEU A 60 -16.29 -13.87 -6.38
CA LEU A 60 -15.61 -14.75 -5.43
C LEU A 60 -15.30 -14.04 -4.10
N LEU A 61 -14.87 -12.78 -4.17
CA LEU A 61 -14.59 -11.99 -2.96
C LEU A 61 -15.87 -11.68 -2.17
N ALA A 62 -16.99 -11.42 -2.84
CA ALA A 62 -18.29 -11.26 -2.20
C ALA A 62 -18.73 -12.53 -1.46
N GLU A 63 -18.57 -13.72 -2.09
CA GLU A 63 -18.84 -15.03 -1.45
C GLU A 63 -17.94 -15.27 -0.22
N MET A 64 -16.71 -14.73 -0.22
CA MET A 64 -15.80 -14.77 0.93
C MET A 64 -16.17 -13.75 2.03
N GLY A 65 -17.16 -12.86 1.79
CA GLY A 65 -17.65 -11.90 2.77
C GLY A 65 -16.93 -10.54 2.75
N TYR A 66 -16.14 -10.21 1.72
CA TYR A 66 -15.59 -8.86 1.55
C TYR A 66 -16.71 -7.87 1.17
N ALA A 67 -16.56 -6.62 1.65
CA ALA A 67 -17.57 -5.57 1.46
C ALA A 67 -17.23 -4.57 0.34
N GLU A 68 -15.99 -4.59 -0.16
CA GLU A 68 -15.49 -3.68 -1.20
C GLU A 68 -14.36 -4.37 -1.98
N VAL A 69 -14.12 -3.93 -3.20
CA VAL A 69 -12.97 -4.35 -4.01
C VAL A 69 -12.27 -3.14 -4.62
N ASN A 70 -10.94 -3.15 -4.66
CA ASN A 70 -10.15 -2.04 -5.18
C ASN A 70 -9.47 -2.42 -6.50
N LEU A 71 -9.52 -1.53 -7.52
CA LEU A 71 -8.75 -1.66 -8.75
C LEU A 71 -7.44 -0.90 -8.66
N ASN A 72 -6.31 -1.58 -8.94
CA ASN A 72 -5.00 -0.96 -9.02
C ASN A 72 -4.76 -0.33 -10.38
N VAL A 73 -4.75 1.00 -10.43
CA VAL A 73 -4.41 1.85 -11.60
C VAL A 73 -3.08 2.61 -11.35
N GLY A 74 -2.31 2.21 -10.33
CA GLY A 74 -1.15 2.99 -9.87
C GLY A 74 0.19 2.25 -9.84
N CYS A 75 0.25 0.93 -10.01
CA CYS A 75 1.51 0.17 -9.97
C CYS A 75 2.45 0.60 -11.11
N PRO A 76 3.65 1.17 -10.81
CA PRO A 76 4.55 1.70 -11.84
C PRO A 76 5.51 0.67 -12.43
N SER A 77 5.51 -0.57 -11.93
CA SER A 77 6.44 -1.62 -12.35
C SER A 77 6.37 -1.86 -13.86
N GLY A 78 7.53 -1.90 -14.54
CA GLY A 78 7.60 -2.18 -15.97
C GLY A 78 7.00 -3.53 -16.37
N ALA A 79 7.10 -4.55 -15.52
CA ALA A 79 6.49 -5.86 -15.72
C ALA A 79 4.93 -5.82 -15.67
N VAL A 80 4.37 -4.83 -15.00
CA VAL A 80 2.92 -4.58 -14.89
C VAL A 80 2.45 -3.68 -16.02
N THR A 81 3.09 -2.51 -16.17
CA THR A 81 2.67 -1.50 -17.15
C THR A 81 2.93 -1.94 -18.59
N GLY A 82 3.94 -2.78 -18.84
CA GLY A 82 4.18 -3.39 -20.16
C GLY A 82 3.05 -4.33 -20.61
N LYS A 83 2.23 -4.83 -19.67
CA LYS A 83 1.03 -5.61 -19.96
C LYS A 83 -0.26 -4.77 -20.00
N GLY A 84 -0.15 -3.44 -19.92
CA GLY A 84 -1.28 -2.51 -19.87
C GLY A 84 -2.07 -2.54 -18.57
N ARG A 85 -1.48 -3.03 -17.44
CA ARG A 85 -2.09 -3.10 -16.12
C ARG A 85 -1.51 -2.02 -15.19
N GLY A 86 -2.15 -1.81 -14.05
CA GLY A 86 -1.70 -0.80 -13.09
C GLY A 86 -1.65 0.59 -13.73
N ALA A 87 -0.57 1.35 -13.51
CA ALA A 87 -0.42 2.66 -14.14
C ALA A 87 -0.34 2.60 -15.68
N GLY A 88 -0.17 1.41 -16.28
CA GLY A 88 -0.25 1.22 -17.74
C GLY A 88 -1.62 1.51 -18.33
N LEU A 89 -2.70 1.43 -17.52
CA LEU A 89 -4.06 1.81 -17.91
C LEU A 89 -4.19 3.31 -18.21
N LEU A 90 -3.39 4.16 -17.58
CA LEU A 90 -3.42 5.61 -17.77
C LEU A 90 -2.96 6.07 -19.17
N ARG A 91 -2.41 5.18 -19.99
CA ARG A 91 -2.01 5.50 -21.36
C ARG A 91 -3.17 5.58 -22.36
N ASP A 92 -4.30 4.98 -22.00
CA ASP A 92 -5.48 4.88 -22.87
C ASP A 92 -6.73 5.14 -22.02
N LEU A 93 -7.08 6.42 -21.92
CA LEU A 93 -8.21 6.86 -21.10
C LEU A 93 -9.56 6.33 -21.61
N PRO A 94 -9.84 6.26 -22.92
CA PRO A 94 -11.05 5.62 -23.42
C PRO A 94 -11.16 4.15 -22.98
N ALA A 95 -10.08 3.38 -23.05
CA ALA A 95 -10.09 1.98 -22.59
C ALA A 95 -10.22 1.87 -21.07
N LEU A 96 -9.60 2.77 -20.30
CA LEU A 96 -9.77 2.85 -18.84
C LEU A 96 -11.20 3.19 -18.46
N GLU A 97 -11.84 4.15 -19.17
CA GLU A 97 -13.22 4.52 -18.91
C GLU A 97 -14.18 3.36 -19.18
N ALA A 98 -14.03 2.68 -20.32
CA ALA A 98 -14.84 1.52 -20.66
C ALA A 98 -14.67 0.39 -19.62
N LEU A 99 -13.44 0.10 -19.20
CA LEU A 99 -13.16 -0.87 -18.12
C LEU A 99 -13.89 -0.49 -16.84
N LEU A 100 -13.77 0.77 -16.39
CA LEU A 100 -14.34 1.21 -15.13
C LEU A 100 -15.86 1.29 -15.16
N GLN A 101 -16.45 1.69 -16.27
CA GLN A 101 -17.91 1.66 -16.46
C GLN A 101 -18.43 0.24 -16.31
N ASP A 102 -17.82 -0.72 -17.02
CA ASP A 102 -18.23 -2.12 -17.02
C ASP A 102 -18.05 -2.76 -15.63
N VAL A 103 -16.92 -2.53 -14.94
CA VAL A 103 -16.73 -3.09 -13.60
C VAL A 103 -17.64 -2.43 -12.56
N CYS A 104 -17.90 -1.12 -12.63
CA CYS A 104 -18.82 -0.47 -11.69
C CYS A 104 -20.27 -0.89 -11.88
N GLU A 105 -20.68 -1.17 -13.13
CA GLU A 105 -22.03 -1.63 -13.43
C GLU A 105 -22.28 -3.09 -13.01
N ARG A 106 -21.28 -3.97 -13.21
CA ARG A 106 -21.44 -5.42 -13.07
C ARG A 106 -20.89 -5.99 -11.77
N SER A 107 -20.05 -5.27 -11.06
CA SER A 107 -19.47 -5.76 -9.81
C SER A 107 -20.54 -5.94 -8.72
N PRO A 108 -20.58 -7.08 -8.03
CA PRO A 108 -21.46 -7.26 -6.88
C PRO A 108 -21.00 -6.48 -5.64
N LEU A 109 -19.76 -5.95 -5.66
CA LEU A 109 -19.18 -5.16 -4.60
C LEU A 109 -18.96 -3.71 -5.05
N PRO A 110 -19.05 -2.73 -4.16
CA PRO A 110 -18.58 -1.37 -4.40
C PRO A 110 -17.13 -1.37 -4.88
N VAL A 111 -16.82 -0.53 -5.87
CA VAL A 111 -15.50 -0.46 -6.50
C VAL A 111 -14.79 0.82 -6.08
N SER A 112 -13.62 0.69 -5.46
CA SER A 112 -12.69 1.80 -5.28
C SER A 112 -11.50 1.69 -6.24
N VAL A 113 -10.81 2.81 -6.46
CA VAL A 113 -9.66 2.87 -7.38
C VAL A 113 -8.44 3.44 -6.67
N LYS A 114 -7.28 2.78 -6.82
CA LYS A 114 -6.00 3.38 -6.43
C LYS A 114 -5.21 3.77 -7.66
N THR A 115 -4.93 5.06 -7.81
CA THR A 115 -4.35 5.65 -9.02
C THR A 115 -3.09 6.47 -8.77
N ARG A 116 -2.41 6.80 -9.86
CA ARG A 116 -1.46 7.90 -9.99
C ARG A 116 -2.08 9.05 -10.78
N ILE A 117 -1.39 10.21 -10.83
CA ILE A 117 -1.87 11.42 -11.48
C ILE A 117 -1.55 11.48 -12.99
N GLY A 118 -0.89 10.47 -13.52
CA GLY A 118 -0.56 10.36 -14.93
C GLY A 118 0.44 9.25 -15.18
N PHE A 119 0.68 8.98 -16.46
CA PHE A 119 1.72 8.06 -16.90
C PHE A 119 3.07 8.77 -17.04
N ALA A 120 3.16 9.82 -17.86
CA ALA A 120 4.38 10.56 -18.18
C ALA A 120 4.35 12.00 -17.61
N SER A 121 3.20 12.70 -17.65
CA SER A 121 3.06 14.07 -17.18
C SER A 121 1.92 14.21 -16.17
N ASP A 122 2.02 15.17 -15.26
CA ASP A 122 0.96 15.57 -14.35
C ASP A 122 -0.14 16.39 -15.04
N ASP A 123 0.12 16.97 -16.20
CA ASP A 123 -0.90 17.61 -17.04
C ASP A 123 -2.02 16.63 -17.46
N GLU A 124 -1.72 15.32 -17.46
CA GLU A 124 -2.69 14.25 -17.73
C GLU A 124 -3.78 14.17 -16.66
N PHE A 125 -3.55 14.73 -15.46
CA PHE A 125 -4.43 14.47 -14.31
C PHE A 125 -5.81 15.10 -14.45
N ASP A 126 -5.93 16.24 -15.12
CA ASP A 126 -7.24 16.89 -15.31
C ASP A 126 -8.23 15.98 -16.04
N GLU A 127 -7.81 15.36 -17.14
CA GLU A 127 -8.62 14.44 -17.92
C GLU A 127 -8.88 13.12 -17.14
N ILE A 128 -7.86 12.59 -16.46
CA ILE A 128 -7.97 11.39 -15.62
C ILE A 128 -8.99 11.62 -14.50
N LEU A 129 -8.89 12.74 -13.79
CA LEU A 129 -9.81 13.07 -12.70
C LEU A 129 -11.22 13.29 -13.22
N ALA A 130 -11.39 13.99 -14.35
CA ALA A 130 -12.69 14.18 -14.99
C ALA A 130 -13.36 12.85 -15.35
N LEU A 131 -12.57 11.87 -15.81
CA LEU A 131 -13.04 10.50 -16.04
C LEU A 131 -13.56 9.86 -14.75
N TYR A 132 -12.76 9.85 -13.69
CA TYR A 132 -13.18 9.26 -12.43
C TYR A 132 -14.44 9.92 -11.87
N CYS A 133 -14.56 11.24 -11.95
CA CYS A 133 -15.72 11.97 -11.44
C CYS A 133 -17.07 11.62 -12.10
N ARG A 134 -17.05 10.94 -13.25
CA ARG A 134 -18.27 10.46 -13.93
C ARG A 134 -18.73 9.08 -13.47
N LEU A 135 -17.95 8.42 -12.63
CA LEU A 135 -18.15 7.02 -12.24
C LEU A 135 -18.64 6.91 -10.79
N PRO A 136 -19.44 5.90 -10.43
CA PRO A 136 -19.93 5.67 -9.07
C PRO A 136 -18.88 4.96 -8.22
N LEU A 137 -17.69 5.57 -8.04
CA LEU A 137 -16.63 4.98 -7.23
C LEU A 137 -16.96 5.06 -5.74
N ALA A 138 -16.59 4.00 -4.99
CA ALA A 138 -16.70 3.99 -3.53
C ALA A 138 -15.65 4.91 -2.89
N GLU A 139 -14.43 4.95 -3.44
CA GLU A 139 -13.32 5.80 -3.01
C GLU A 139 -12.29 5.94 -4.13
N LEU A 140 -11.59 7.09 -4.18
CA LEU A 140 -10.41 7.29 -5.02
C LEU A 140 -9.18 7.49 -4.15
N ILE A 141 -8.17 6.62 -4.27
CA ILE A 141 -6.91 6.75 -3.55
C ILE A 141 -5.87 7.32 -4.52
N VAL A 142 -5.45 8.56 -4.28
CA VAL A 142 -4.54 9.29 -5.17
C VAL A 142 -3.11 9.24 -4.66
N HIS A 143 -2.20 8.67 -5.46
CA HIS A 143 -0.77 8.84 -5.28
C HIS A 143 -0.29 9.97 -6.20
N PRO A 144 0.01 11.17 -5.69
CA PRO A 144 0.28 12.35 -6.50
C PRO A 144 1.71 12.35 -7.08
N ARG A 145 2.01 11.36 -7.86
CA ARG A 145 3.17 11.16 -8.72
C ARG A 145 2.72 10.54 -10.03
N VAL A 146 3.41 10.84 -11.13
CA VAL A 146 3.23 10.12 -12.39
C VAL A 146 3.92 8.75 -12.34
N ARG A 147 3.59 7.86 -13.27
CA ARG A 147 4.20 6.53 -13.33
C ARG A 147 5.72 6.60 -13.47
N GLU A 148 6.24 7.51 -14.28
CA GLU A 148 7.68 7.62 -14.57
C GLU A 148 8.51 8.07 -13.38
N ASP A 149 7.92 8.73 -12.41
CA ASP A 149 8.58 9.07 -11.14
C ASP A 149 8.92 7.83 -10.30
N TYR A 150 8.20 6.72 -10.48
CA TYR A 150 8.22 5.58 -9.55
C TYR A 150 7.94 6.04 -8.11
N TYR A 151 8.99 6.20 -7.31
CA TYR A 151 8.97 6.68 -5.92
C TYR A 151 10.02 7.79 -5.68
N ARG A 152 10.50 8.41 -6.77
CA ARG A 152 11.50 9.47 -6.74
C ARG A 152 10.85 10.85 -6.86
N GLY A 153 11.62 11.88 -6.48
CA GLY A 153 11.12 13.26 -6.53
C GLY A 153 10.03 13.55 -5.49
N ALA A 154 9.57 14.79 -5.48
CA ALA A 154 8.51 15.24 -4.60
C ALA A 154 7.12 14.74 -5.05
N VAL A 155 6.20 14.58 -4.11
CA VAL A 155 4.78 14.39 -4.41
C VAL A 155 4.16 15.74 -4.79
N ARG A 156 3.32 15.76 -5.83
CA ARG A 156 2.61 16.96 -6.31
C ARG A 156 1.27 17.07 -5.57
N ARG A 157 1.32 17.60 -4.34
CA ARG A 157 0.17 17.62 -3.42
C ARG A 157 -1.02 18.41 -3.97
N GLU A 158 -0.77 19.34 -4.88
CA GLU A 158 -1.79 20.17 -5.55
C GLU A 158 -2.80 19.29 -6.28
N ALA A 159 -2.35 18.26 -6.99
CA ALA A 159 -3.22 17.31 -7.67
C ALA A 159 -4.16 16.57 -6.69
N TYR A 160 -3.71 16.27 -5.47
CA TYR A 160 -4.60 15.75 -4.44
C TYR A 160 -5.65 16.79 -4.01
N GLY A 161 -5.25 18.06 -3.88
CA GLY A 161 -6.16 19.16 -3.58
C GLY A 161 -7.26 19.32 -4.66
N GLU A 162 -6.90 19.18 -5.93
CA GLU A 162 -7.86 19.18 -7.05
C GLU A 162 -8.84 18.00 -6.96
N ALA A 163 -8.34 16.81 -6.64
CA ALA A 163 -9.20 15.64 -6.45
C ALA A 163 -10.17 15.84 -5.29
N LEU A 164 -9.71 16.38 -4.15
CA LEU A 164 -10.58 16.71 -3.02
C LEU A 164 -11.68 17.73 -3.35
N ALA A 165 -11.38 18.70 -4.24
CA ALA A 165 -12.33 19.75 -4.59
C ALA A 165 -13.38 19.28 -5.61
N ARG A 166 -13.06 18.31 -6.47
CA ARG A 166 -13.88 17.95 -7.64
C ARG A 166 -14.59 16.61 -7.51
N ALA A 167 -14.03 15.66 -6.75
CA ALA A 167 -14.58 14.31 -6.68
C ALA A 167 -15.91 14.28 -5.91
N PRO A 168 -16.96 13.61 -6.44
CA PRO A 168 -18.25 13.45 -5.77
C PRO A 168 -18.26 12.31 -4.71
N PHE A 169 -17.14 11.65 -4.51
CA PHE A 169 -16.92 10.52 -3.61
C PHE A 169 -15.71 10.77 -2.69
N PRO A 170 -15.50 9.95 -1.64
CA PRO A 170 -14.33 10.06 -0.77
C PRO A 170 -13.01 9.97 -1.54
N VAL A 171 -12.04 10.83 -1.16
CA VAL A 171 -10.68 10.81 -1.71
C VAL A 171 -9.68 10.58 -0.59
N ALA A 172 -8.84 9.55 -0.74
CA ALA A 172 -7.74 9.25 0.16
C ALA A 172 -6.40 9.73 -0.42
N TYR A 173 -5.57 10.33 0.42
CA TYR A 173 -4.18 10.66 0.08
C TYR A 173 -3.26 9.45 0.25
N ASN A 174 -2.38 9.21 -0.70
CA ASN A 174 -1.32 8.21 -0.57
C ASN A 174 0.02 8.75 -1.09
N GLY A 175 0.94 9.12 -0.22
CA GLY A 175 2.26 9.60 -0.63
C GLY A 175 3.11 10.06 0.55
N ASP A 176 4.31 9.55 0.65
CA ASP A 176 5.42 9.98 1.51
C ASP A 176 5.06 10.47 2.94
N ILE A 177 4.15 9.75 3.61
CA ILE A 177 3.91 9.91 5.04
C ILE A 177 4.81 8.91 5.77
N PHE A 178 5.91 9.39 6.33
CA PHE A 178 6.89 8.61 7.10
C PHE A 178 6.96 9.01 8.57
N SER A 179 6.32 10.12 8.94
CA SER A 179 6.27 10.66 10.30
C SER A 179 4.92 11.29 10.61
N ALA A 180 4.63 11.51 11.89
CA ALA A 180 3.48 12.31 12.31
C ALA A 180 3.58 13.77 11.81
N GLY A 181 4.80 14.31 11.66
CA GLY A 181 5.03 15.65 11.09
C GLY A 181 4.64 15.73 9.61
N ASP A 182 4.90 14.68 8.81
CA ASP A 182 4.48 14.64 7.40
C ASP A 182 2.95 14.67 7.30
N PHE A 183 2.27 13.90 8.17
CA PHE A 183 0.80 13.90 8.25
C PHE A 183 0.26 15.27 8.68
N ALA A 184 0.82 15.86 9.73
CA ALA A 184 0.42 17.18 10.20
C ALA A 184 0.60 18.26 9.12
N SER A 185 1.70 18.19 8.36
CA SER A 185 1.98 19.09 7.24
C SER A 185 0.97 18.92 6.10
N LEU A 186 0.51 17.69 5.83
CA LEU A 186 -0.53 17.43 4.85
C LEU A 186 -1.86 18.06 5.27
N VAL A 187 -2.30 17.79 6.51
CA VAL A 187 -3.59 18.25 7.03
C VAL A 187 -3.60 19.78 7.24
N ALA A 188 -2.46 20.39 7.53
CA ALA A 188 -2.35 21.85 7.60
C ALA A 188 -2.66 22.53 6.26
N VAL A 189 -2.27 21.89 5.12
CA VAL A 189 -2.55 22.40 3.77
C VAL A 189 -3.95 21.99 3.30
N PHE A 190 -4.39 20.78 3.64
CA PHE A 190 -5.68 20.20 3.23
C PHE A 190 -6.50 19.77 4.45
N PRO A 191 -7.10 20.70 5.21
CA PRO A 191 -7.83 20.39 6.46
C PRO A 191 -9.07 19.53 6.24
N GLN A 192 -9.57 19.42 5.03
CA GLN A 192 -10.68 18.55 4.65
C GLN A 192 -10.26 17.08 4.44
N THR A 193 -8.95 16.75 4.51
CA THR A 193 -8.46 15.36 4.39
C THR A 193 -9.10 14.48 5.48
N ARG A 194 -9.78 13.42 5.05
CA ARG A 194 -10.41 12.43 5.95
C ARG A 194 -9.68 11.09 5.91
N HIS A 195 -9.21 10.68 4.76
CA HIS A 195 -8.58 9.38 4.54
C HIS A 195 -7.14 9.53 4.07
N VAL A 196 -6.24 8.76 4.69
CA VAL A 196 -4.83 8.68 4.30
C VAL A 196 -4.40 7.22 4.25
N MET A 197 -3.94 6.78 3.10
CA MET A 197 -3.36 5.45 2.95
C MET A 197 -1.86 5.50 3.26
N LEU A 198 -1.45 4.78 4.29
CA LEU A 198 -0.05 4.61 4.66
C LEU A 198 0.52 3.37 3.95
N GLY A 199 1.71 3.50 3.38
CA GLY A 199 2.43 2.40 2.75
C GLY A 199 3.79 2.19 3.43
N ARG A 200 4.86 2.54 2.71
CA ARG A 200 6.25 2.35 3.15
C ARG A 200 6.56 2.91 4.53
N GLY A 201 5.92 4.02 4.90
CA GLY A 201 6.07 4.62 6.23
C GLY A 201 5.61 3.68 7.33
N LEU A 202 4.43 3.05 7.16
CA LEU A 202 3.88 2.10 8.14
C LEU A 202 4.66 0.79 8.17
N VAL A 203 5.08 0.27 7.01
CA VAL A 203 5.95 -0.92 6.93
C VAL A 203 7.26 -0.69 7.67
N GLY A 204 7.87 0.50 7.51
CA GLY A 204 9.11 0.86 8.18
C GLY A 204 8.94 1.20 9.66
N ASN A 205 7.80 1.75 10.05
CA ASN A 205 7.50 2.16 11.42
C ASN A 205 6.12 1.64 11.85
N PRO A 206 6.03 0.51 12.51
CA PRO A 206 4.75 -0.07 12.94
C PRO A 206 3.95 0.82 13.89
N ALA A 207 4.60 1.77 14.59
CA ALA A 207 3.93 2.73 15.46
C ALA A 207 3.43 3.99 14.75
N LEU A 208 3.64 4.13 13.43
CA LEU A 208 3.34 5.38 12.70
C LEU A 208 1.88 5.80 12.86
N ALA A 209 0.93 4.88 12.72
CA ALA A 209 -0.49 5.20 12.89
C ALA A 209 -0.81 5.69 14.31
N ARG A 210 -0.24 5.04 15.34
CA ARG A 210 -0.34 5.47 16.73
C ARG A 210 0.24 6.87 16.94
N MET A 211 1.39 7.16 16.33
CA MET A 211 2.03 8.48 16.42
C MET A 211 1.21 9.57 15.74
N ILE A 212 0.59 9.28 14.60
CA ILE A 212 -0.35 10.18 13.92
C ILE A 212 -1.54 10.50 14.83
N GLY A 213 -2.04 9.52 15.59
CA GLY A 213 -3.09 9.69 16.60
C GLY A 213 -2.63 10.36 17.91
N GLY A 214 -1.40 10.88 17.96
CA GLY A 214 -0.86 11.58 19.16
C GLY A 214 -0.25 10.65 20.21
N GLY A 215 -0.16 9.34 19.94
CA GLY A 215 0.46 8.37 20.84
C GLY A 215 2.00 8.36 20.74
N PRO A 216 2.67 7.63 21.62
CA PRO A 216 4.12 7.59 21.69
C PRO A 216 4.75 6.85 20.50
N ALA A 217 6.00 7.18 20.19
CA ALA A 217 6.84 6.39 19.29
C ALA A 217 7.08 4.97 19.83
N ALA A 218 7.43 4.03 18.96
CA ALA A 218 7.81 2.69 19.40
C ALA A 218 9.10 2.74 20.24
N SER A 219 9.10 2.01 21.36
CA SER A 219 10.30 1.74 22.11
C SER A 219 11.15 0.65 21.45
N MET A 220 12.43 0.55 21.80
CA MET A 220 13.30 -0.51 21.28
C MET A 220 12.73 -1.91 21.54
N PRO A 221 12.26 -2.26 22.76
CA PRO A 221 11.65 -3.57 23.00
C PRO A 221 10.38 -3.84 22.18
N GLU A 222 9.58 -2.80 21.85
CA GLU A 222 8.42 -2.97 20.98
C GLU A 222 8.84 -3.30 19.54
N LEU A 223 9.86 -2.61 19.03
CA LEU A 223 10.38 -2.86 17.69
C LEU A 223 11.03 -4.23 17.56
N GLU A 224 11.80 -4.64 18.58
CA GLU A 224 12.43 -5.97 18.62
C GLU A 224 11.36 -7.07 18.62
N ARG A 225 10.35 -6.96 19.48
CA ARG A 225 9.23 -7.92 19.52
C ARG A 225 8.49 -7.98 18.18
N PHE A 226 8.16 -6.82 17.58
CA PHE A 226 7.51 -6.78 16.26
C PHE A 226 8.37 -7.48 15.21
N HIS A 227 9.68 -7.21 15.21
CA HIS A 227 10.62 -7.84 14.30
C HIS A 227 10.64 -9.36 14.48
N ASP A 228 10.69 -9.85 15.73
CA ASP A 228 10.76 -11.27 16.02
C ASP A 228 9.47 -12.01 15.65
N GLU A 229 8.31 -11.39 15.92
CA GLU A 229 7.00 -11.92 15.49
C GLU A 229 6.93 -12.01 13.95
N LEU A 230 7.37 -10.95 13.24
CA LEU A 230 7.38 -10.92 11.79
C LEU A 230 8.35 -11.93 11.19
N TYR A 231 9.56 -12.04 11.74
CA TYR A 231 10.56 -13.00 11.30
C TYR A 231 10.10 -14.43 11.53
N GLY A 232 9.59 -14.74 12.71
CA GLY A 232 9.04 -16.06 13.03
C GLY A 232 7.89 -16.47 12.11
N ALA A 233 6.99 -15.52 11.76
CA ALA A 233 5.92 -15.78 10.81
C ALA A 233 6.46 -16.11 9.41
N TYR A 234 7.43 -15.34 8.91
CA TYR A 234 8.06 -15.64 7.62
C TYR A 234 8.88 -16.93 7.64
N GLU A 235 9.57 -17.22 8.74
CA GLU A 235 10.36 -18.45 8.89
C GLU A 235 9.46 -19.69 8.85
N ALA A 236 8.35 -19.66 9.58
CA ALA A 236 7.37 -20.74 9.58
C ALA A 236 6.80 -21.03 8.18
N GLU A 237 6.63 -19.99 7.35
CA GLU A 237 6.05 -20.12 6.03
C GLU A 237 7.07 -20.42 4.93
N MET A 238 8.24 -19.78 4.97
CA MET A 238 9.20 -19.72 3.86
C MET A 238 10.55 -20.35 4.18
N GLY A 239 10.77 -20.76 5.44
CA GLY A 239 12.05 -21.26 5.91
C GLY A 239 13.18 -20.26 5.65
N GLY A 240 14.32 -20.73 5.18
CA GLY A 240 15.51 -19.90 4.91
C GLY A 240 15.28 -18.70 3.98
N ASN A 241 14.20 -18.68 3.22
CA ASN A 241 13.84 -17.53 2.37
C ASN A 241 13.28 -16.34 3.15
N ALA A 242 12.90 -16.52 4.42
CA ALA A 242 12.47 -15.45 5.33
C ALA A 242 13.48 -14.30 5.40
N VAL A 243 14.77 -14.61 5.35
CA VAL A 243 15.86 -13.63 5.37
C VAL A 243 15.71 -12.59 4.25
N PHE A 244 15.26 -12.99 3.04
CA PHE A 244 15.09 -12.04 1.94
C PHE A 244 13.93 -11.06 2.21
N ARG A 245 12.83 -11.54 2.79
CA ARG A 245 11.70 -10.69 3.19
C ARG A 245 12.08 -9.74 4.31
N MET A 246 12.81 -10.23 5.30
CA MET A 246 13.28 -9.39 6.39
C MET A 246 14.29 -8.32 5.93
N LYS A 247 15.13 -8.60 4.93
CA LYS A 247 16.01 -7.60 4.32
C LYS A 247 15.21 -6.49 3.61
N GLU A 248 14.09 -6.84 3.02
CA GLU A 248 13.16 -5.85 2.46
C GLU A 248 12.57 -4.98 3.58
N TRP A 249 12.10 -5.57 4.67
CA TRP A 249 11.63 -4.82 5.83
C TRP A 249 12.71 -3.87 6.38
N TRP A 250 13.94 -4.35 6.58
CA TRP A 250 15.07 -3.51 7.03
C TRP A 250 15.37 -2.35 6.08
N SER A 251 15.08 -2.47 4.79
CA SER A 251 15.26 -1.38 3.84
C SER A 251 14.39 -0.16 4.19
N TYR A 252 13.24 -0.38 4.83
CA TYR A 252 12.33 0.65 5.31
C TYR A 252 12.59 1.00 6.79
N ALA A 253 12.75 0.01 7.66
CA ALA A 253 12.85 0.19 9.12
C ALA A 253 14.17 0.81 9.58
N LYS A 254 15.26 0.69 8.81
CA LYS A 254 16.57 1.24 9.17
C LYS A 254 16.53 2.73 9.54
N GLY A 255 15.58 3.49 9.01
CA GLY A 255 15.38 4.91 9.29
C GLY A 255 14.94 5.23 10.72
N LEU A 256 14.50 4.23 11.48
CA LEU A 256 14.16 4.35 12.90
C LEU A 256 15.40 4.37 13.81
N PHE A 257 16.57 4.02 13.31
CA PHE A 257 17.80 3.85 14.08
C PHE A 257 18.79 4.98 13.80
N ALA A 258 19.66 5.24 14.75
CA ALA A 258 20.66 6.31 14.69
C ALA A 258 21.63 6.16 13.51
N ASN A 259 21.97 4.92 13.13
CA ASN A 259 22.96 4.62 12.09
C ASN A 259 22.40 3.81 10.91
N PRO A 260 21.45 4.35 10.13
CA PRO A 260 20.77 3.60 9.05
C PRO A 260 21.73 3.07 7.98
N ARG A 261 22.82 3.78 7.68
CA ARG A 261 23.83 3.35 6.70
C ARG A 261 24.63 2.15 7.18
N ALA A 262 24.92 2.05 8.48
CA ALA A 262 25.62 0.89 9.06
C ALA A 262 24.74 -0.36 9.00
N ILE A 263 23.47 -0.22 9.36
CA ILE A 263 22.48 -1.30 9.29
C ILE A 263 22.33 -1.80 7.86
N GLU A 264 22.16 -0.89 6.90
CA GLU A 264 22.03 -1.26 5.48
C GLU A 264 23.24 -2.05 4.97
N ARG A 265 24.46 -1.61 5.31
CA ARG A 265 25.69 -2.32 4.91
C ARG A 265 25.79 -3.71 5.55
N ALA A 266 25.38 -3.85 6.81
CA ALA A 266 25.39 -5.12 7.51
C ALA A 266 24.37 -6.09 6.89
N MET A 267 23.12 -5.66 6.74
CA MET A 267 22.03 -6.47 6.18
C MET A 267 22.27 -6.89 4.73
N ARG A 268 22.92 -6.04 3.93
CA ARG A 268 23.25 -6.37 2.52
C ARG A 268 24.17 -7.60 2.41
N LYS A 269 25.05 -7.82 3.38
CA LYS A 269 26.03 -8.94 3.38
C LYS A 269 25.42 -10.27 3.80
N VAL A 270 24.36 -10.25 4.57
CA VAL A 270 23.68 -11.44 5.11
C VAL A 270 23.19 -12.36 3.97
N ARG A 271 23.40 -13.67 4.14
CA ARG A 271 22.93 -14.70 3.19
C ARG A 271 22.16 -15.83 3.88
N LYS A 272 22.41 -16.09 5.14
CA LYS A 272 21.88 -17.22 5.89
C LYS A 272 21.17 -16.76 7.16
N ALA A 273 20.25 -17.57 7.69
CA ALA A 273 19.47 -17.29 8.90
C ALA A 273 20.35 -16.92 10.10
N ALA A 274 21.34 -17.73 10.43
CA ALA A 274 22.22 -17.45 11.55
C ALA A 274 23.02 -16.13 11.44
N GLU A 275 23.41 -15.75 10.22
CA GLU A 275 24.04 -14.45 9.97
C GLU A 275 23.05 -13.30 10.18
N TYR A 276 21.80 -13.51 9.74
CA TYR A 276 20.71 -12.56 9.90
C TYR A 276 20.41 -12.30 11.36
N GLU A 277 20.18 -13.34 12.12
CA GLU A 277 19.88 -13.28 13.55
C GLU A 277 20.99 -12.59 14.35
N ALA A 278 22.25 -12.91 14.06
CA ALA A 278 23.39 -12.24 14.67
C ALA A 278 23.44 -10.75 14.38
N VAL A 279 23.16 -10.33 13.12
CA VAL A 279 23.14 -8.92 12.74
C VAL A 279 21.93 -8.22 13.35
N ALA A 280 20.74 -8.78 13.29
CA ALA A 280 19.52 -8.20 13.86
C ALA A 280 19.67 -8.00 15.39
N SER A 281 20.08 -9.04 16.11
CA SER A 281 20.35 -8.99 17.55
C SER A 281 21.39 -7.92 17.91
N LYS A 282 22.44 -7.74 17.09
CA LYS A 282 23.41 -6.67 17.29
C LYS A 282 22.79 -5.30 17.12
N VAL A 283 21.93 -5.11 16.11
CA VAL A 283 21.26 -3.83 15.89
C VAL A 283 20.40 -3.47 17.09
N PHE A 284 19.52 -4.36 17.55
CA PHE A 284 18.63 -4.08 18.69
C PHE A 284 19.37 -3.85 20.02
N ARG A 285 20.54 -4.48 20.21
CA ARG A 285 21.34 -4.30 21.44
C ARG A 285 22.26 -3.08 21.43
N CYS A 286 22.77 -2.68 20.26
CA CYS A 286 23.88 -1.72 20.18
C CYS A 286 23.49 -0.40 19.49
N GLU A 287 22.43 -0.37 18.70
CA GLU A 287 22.01 0.86 18.02
C GLU A 287 20.96 1.59 18.85
N GLY A 288 21.07 2.93 18.90
CA GLY A 288 20.04 3.78 19.46
C GLY A 288 18.93 4.06 18.44
N LEU A 289 17.75 4.44 18.93
CA LEU A 289 16.70 4.98 18.08
C LEU A 289 17.09 6.39 17.59
N ALA A 290 16.74 6.70 16.34
CA ALA A 290 16.86 8.05 15.81
C ALA A 290 15.88 8.98 16.58
N SER A 291 16.27 10.23 16.75
CA SER A 291 15.33 11.24 17.24
C SER A 291 14.13 11.31 16.30
N PRO A 292 12.89 11.38 16.82
CA PRO A 292 11.71 11.50 15.98
C PRO A 292 11.86 12.69 15.03
N ARG A 293 11.60 12.48 13.74
CA ARG A 293 11.50 13.61 12.80
C ARG A 293 10.28 14.42 13.22
N ARG A 294 10.51 15.66 13.59
CA ARG A 294 9.48 16.65 13.92
C ARG A 294 8.72 17.07 12.69
#